data_19a1cd34f08fab691b22a8fdeab31c4d
#
_entry.id   19a1cd34f08fab691b22a8fdeab31c4d
#
_cell.length_a   1.000
_cell.length_b   1.000
_cell.length_c   1.000
_cell.angle_alpha   90.00
_cell.angle_beta   90.00
_cell.angle_gamma   90.00
#
_symmetry.space_group_name_H-M   'P 1'
#
loop_
_entity.id
_entity.type
_entity.pdbx_description
1 polymer ?
#
loop_
_entity_poly.entity_id
_entity_poly.type
_entity_poly.pdbx_seq_one_letter_code
_entity_poly.pdbx_strand_id
1 'polypeptide(L)'
;MRVLVFGKHFKEKDLPQVQEAFDALLAEGIEASVFEPYLRDIDGKVRLPKGCEPFSGYENFRAQNVDFVMVLGGDGTMLAATTIVRDTGVPLLGINLGRLGFLASIEKTYIRQSVQMLARGQYRIEERSMLYLESSPRIFAEMPFALNDCTLLKRDTSSMITIHAFLNGDYLTSYWADGIIISTPTGSTAYSLSCGGPIIFPDSANFVITPVAPHNLNVRPLVLSDASVISFEIEGRADNFICSLDSRFELIGTQHQLAVRKNDFTIKLVQLQDITFLNTIRAKLGWGEDVRN
;
A
#
# COMPACT_ATOMS: atom_id res chain seq x y z
N MET A 1 10.89 -4.56 23.84
CA MET A 1 10.20 -4.27 22.55
C MET A 1 11.22 -3.72 21.59
N ARG A 2 11.24 -4.24 20.37
CA ARG A 2 12.13 -3.80 19.29
C ARG A 2 11.33 -3.22 18.14
N VAL A 3 11.65 -2.01 17.70
CA VAL A 3 10.98 -1.31 16.61
C VAL A 3 11.97 -1.07 15.47
N LEU A 4 11.59 -1.51 14.26
CA LEU A 4 12.30 -1.13 13.06
C LEU A 4 11.80 0.22 12.55
N VAL A 5 12.69 1.19 12.36
CA VAL A 5 12.38 2.47 11.71
C VAL A 5 12.63 2.34 10.21
N PHE A 6 11.57 2.53 9.43
CA PHE A 6 11.59 2.46 7.98
C PHE A 6 11.26 3.83 7.36
N GLY A 7 12.09 4.29 6.46
CA GLY A 7 11.85 5.44 5.60
C GLY A 7 12.38 5.16 4.20
N LYS A 8 11.81 5.82 3.18
CA LYS A 8 12.25 5.67 1.78
C LYS A 8 13.17 6.79 1.34
N HIS A 9 12.87 8.01 1.76
CA HIS A 9 13.63 9.20 1.43
C HIS A 9 13.62 10.16 2.61
N PHE A 10 14.80 10.63 2.98
CA PHE A 10 14.94 11.68 3.98
C PHE A 10 14.91 13.06 3.31
N LYS A 11 14.19 13.99 3.94
CA LYS A 11 14.19 15.41 3.57
C LYS A 11 14.67 16.21 4.77
N GLU A 12 15.56 17.16 4.58
CA GLU A 12 16.14 17.95 5.68
C GLU A 12 15.09 18.70 6.52
N LYS A 13 13.99 19.11 5.91
CA LYS A 13 12.86 19.73 6.62
C LYS A 13 12.17 18.81 7.61
N ASP A 14 12.34 17.50 7.45
CA ASP A 14 11.72 16.48 8.30
C ASP A 14 12.67 16.02 9.45
N LEU A 15 13.88 16.62 9.51
CA LEU A 15 14.90 16.32 10.52
C LEU A 15 14.36 16.37 11.96
N PRO A 16 13.63 17.43 12.39
CA PRO A 16 13.11 17.48 13.75
C PRO A 16 12.18 16.31 14.09
N GLN A 17 11.34 15.89 13.16
CA GLN A 17 10.38 14.80 13.35
C GLN A 17 11.07 13.44 13.40
N VAL A 18 12.07 13.24 12.52
CA VAL A 18 12.88 12.01 12.54
C VAL A 18 13.66 11.90 13.82
N GLN A 19 14.28 13.00 14.30
CA GLN A 19 14.96 13.02 15.60
C GLN A 19 13.98 12.73 16.75
N GLU A 20 12.79 13.35 16.73
CA GLU A 20 11.76 13.14 17.74
C GLU A 20 11.32 11.67 17.81
N ALA A 21 11.22 10.96 16.66
CA ALA A 21 10.89 9.56 16.65
C ALA A 21 11.93 8.71 17.43
N PHE A 22 13.23 8.93 17.17
CA PHE A 22 14.28 8.23 17.90
C PHE A 22 14.36 8.61 19.36
N ASP A 23 14.21 9.90 19.70
CA ASP A 23 14.20 10.39 21.08
C ASP A 23 13.00 9.81 21.86
N ALA A 24 11.84 9.65 21.22
CA ALA A 24 10.66 9.04 21.82
C ALA A 24 10.85 7.53 22.07
N LEU A 25 11.41 6.79 21.11
CA LEU A 25 11.73 5.37 21.28
C LEU A 25 12.72 5.16 22.44
N LEU A 26 13.76 5.98 22.49
CA LEU A 26 14.75 5.92 23.57
C LEU A 26 14.13 6.22 24.95
N ALA A 27 13.25 7.22 25.02
CA ALA A 27 12.59 7.62 26.27
C ALA A 27 11.69 6.51 26.85
N GLU A 28 11.10 5.68 26.00
CA GLU A 28 10.26 4.54 26.41
C GLU A 28 11.05 3.22 26.54
N GLY A 29 12.38 3.28 26.41
CA GLY A 29 13.26 2.09 26.52
C GLY A 29 13.05 1.08 25.40
N ILE A 30 12.62 1.53 24.21
CA ILE A 30 12.37 0.71 23.03
C ILE A 30 13.67 0.60 22.23
N GLU A 31 14.10 -0.62 21.92
CA GLU A 31 15.21 -0.87 21.02
C GLU A 31 14.84 -0.48 19.59
N ALA A 32 15.72 0.27 18.92
CA ALA A 32 15.51 0.67 17.54
C ALA A 32 16.52 -0.01 16.61
N SER A 33 16.03 -0.43 15.44
CA SER A 33 16.86 -0.74 14.27
C SER A 33 16.38 0.11 13.10
N VAL A 34 17.23 0.33 12.09
CA VAL A 34 16.92 1.24 10.98
C VAL A 34 17.13 0.54 9.65
N PHE A 35 16.20 0.76 8.71
CA PHE A 35 16.35 0.29 7.34
C PHE A 35 17.63 0.90 6.71
N GLU A 36 18.55 0.05 6.26
CA GLU A 36 19.89 0.43 5.85
C GLU A 36 19.94 1.58 4.82
N PRO A 37 19.13 1.59 3.73
CA PRO A 37 19.09 2.72 2.82
C PRO A 37 18.68 4.03 3.50
N TYR A 38 17.71 3.97 4.42
CA TYR A 38 17.27 5.15 5.17
C TYR A 38 18.32 5.61 6.18
N LEU A 39 19.01 4.65 6.82
CA LEU A 39 20.13 4.95 7.73
C LEU A 39 21.21 5.78 7.03
N ARG A 40 21.58 5.42 5.79
CA ARG A 40 22.56 6.19 5.00
C ARG A 40 22.13 7.64 4.75
N ASP A 41 20.83 7.87 4.56
CA ASP A 41 20.28 9.20 4.32
C ASP A 41 20.30 10.09 5.56
N ILE A 42 20.16 9.50 6.77
CA ILE A 42 20.08 10.21 8.05
C ILE A 42 21.40 10.22 8.83
N ASP A 43 22.42 9.48 8.37
CA ASP A 43 23.71 9.37 9.05
C ASP A 43 24.39 10.74 9.22
N GLY A 44 24.92 10.98 10.40
CA GLY A 44 25.53 12.25 10.78
C GLY A 44 24.54 13.42 10.95
N LYS A 45 23.25 13.25 10.62
CA LYS A 45 22.20 14.28 10.75
C LYS A 45 21.29 14.04 11.95
N VAL A 46 21.07 12.78 12.30
CA VAL A 46 20.18 12.34 13.39
C VAL A 46 20.99 11.60 14.44
N ARG A 47 20.72 11.90 15.69
CA ARG A 47 21.31 11.16 16.83
C ARG A 47 20.56 9.86 17.02
N LEU A 48 21.22 8.76 16.77
CA LEU A 48 20.65 7.43 16.92
C LEU A 48 20.88 6.90 18.35
N PRO A 49 19.96 6.09 18.91
CA PRO A 49 20.18 5.36 20.16
C PRO A 49 21.42 4.46 20.07
N LYS A 50 22.10 4.25 21.19
CA LYS A 50 23.20 3.28 21.26
C LYS A 50 22.67 1.88 20.95
N GLY A 51 23.38 1.12 20.11
CA GLY A 51 22.98 -0.22 19.71
C GLY A 51 21.91 -0.25 18.60
N CYS A 52 21.63 0.90 17.96
CA CYS A 52 20.77 0.93 16.79
C CYS A 52 21.48 0.25 15.59
N GLU A 53 21.02 -0.93 15.23
CA GLU A 53 21.62 -1.73 14.15
C GLU A 53 20.94 -1.47 12.80
N PRO A 54 21.69 -1.53 11.68
CA PRO A 54 21.11 -1.48 10.35
C PRO A 54 20.35 -2.77 10.04
N PHE A 55 19.36 -2.64 9.18
CA PHE A 55 18.53 -3.73 8.69
C PHE A 55 18.45 -3.67 7.16
N SER A 56 18.62 -4.82 6.49
CA SER A 56 18.70 -4.89 5.03
C SER A 56 17.81 -5.98 4.44
N GLY A 57 16.58 -5.65 4.03
CA GLY A 57 15.72 -6.54 3.26
C GLY A 57 15.00 -7.63 4.09
N TYR A 58 14.17 -8.42 3.37
CA TYR A 58 13.23 -9.38 3.97
C TYR A 58 13.89 -10.49 4.80
N GLU A 59 14.96 -11.13 4.29
CA GLU A 59 15.61 -12.24 4.99
C GLU A 59 16.25 -11.80 6.32
N ASN A 60 16.89 -10.64 6.31
CA ASN A 60 17.46 -10.06 7.51
C ASN A 60 16.36 -9.64 8.51
N PHE A 61 15.24 -9.10 8.01
CA PHE A 61 14.07 -8.77 8.82
C PHE A 61 13.47 -9.99 9.50
N ARG A 62 13.23 -11.05 8.75
CA ARG A 62 12.66 -12.29 9.26
C ARG A 62 13.52 -12.94 10.35
N ALA A 63 14.85 -12.77 10.27
CA ALA A 63 15.79 -13.30 11.27
C ALA A 63 15.82 -12.47 12.57
N GLN A 64 15.29 -11.25 12.58
CA GLN A 64 15.25 -10.39 13.75
C GLN A 64 13.87 -10.47 14.44
N ASN A 65 13.86 -10.50 15.75
CA ASN A 65 12.62 -10.44 16.53
C ASN A 65 12.15 -8.97 16.62
N VAL A 66 11.52 -8.49 15.56
CA VAL A 66 10.93 -7.15 15.48
C VAL A 66 9.47 -7.21 15.90
N ASP A 67 9.07 -6.37 16.85
CA ASP A 67 7.69 -6.31 17.33
C ASP A 67 6.82 -5.40 16.41
N PHE A 68 7.40 -4.30 15.91
CA PHE A 68 6.72 -3.32 15.07
C PHE A 68 7.66 -2.69 14.04
N VAL A 69 7.09 -2.25 12.92
CA VAL A 69 7.77 -1.37 11.97
C VAL A 69 7.15 0.02 12.04
N MET A 70 7.92 1.01 12.46
CA MET A 70 7.55 2.42 12.40
C MET A 70 7.94 2.98 11.05
N VAL A 71 6.96 3.35 10.26
CA VAL A 71 7.17 3.90 8.92
C VAL A 71 7.09 5.43 8.98
N LEU A 72 8.20 6.08 8.66
CA LEU A 72 8.31 7.54 8.60
C LEU A 72 8.17 8.00 7.14
N GLY A 73 6.98 8.45 6.77
CA GLY A 73 6.68 8.88 5.40
C GLY A 73 5.18 8.86 5.10
N GLY A 74 4.82 8.96 3.83
CA GLY A 74 3.42 8.88 3.38
C GLY A 74 3.02 7.48 2.93
N ASP A 75 1.83 7.37 2.29
CA ASP A 75 1.25 6.10 1.83
C ASP A 75 2.21 5.31 0.92
N GLY A 76 2.95 5.98 0.02
CA GLY A 76 3.95 5.32 -0.83
C GLY A 76 5.13 4.71 -0.05
N THR A 77 5.45 5.24 1.15
CA THR A 77 6.45 4.65 2.05
C THR A 77 5.86 3.44 2.78
N MET A 78 4.58 3.52 3.16
CA MET A 78 3.85 2.38 3.71
C MET A 78 3.80 1.21 2.73
N LEU A 79 3.46 1.46 1.45
CA LEU A 79 3.48 0.42 0.40
C LEU A 79 4.87 -0.19 0.21
N ALA A 80 5.94 0.60 0.32
CA ALA A 80 7.30 0.05 0.26
C ALA A 80 7.61 -0.83 1.48
N ALA A 81 7.17 -0.46 2.67
CA ALA A 81 7.37 -1.25 3.88
C ALA A 81 6.68 -2.63 3.79
N THR A 82 5.54 -2.76 3.09
CA THR A 82 4.87 -4.05 2.92
C THR A 82 5.73 -5.07 2.17
N THR A 83 6.61 -4.62 1.26
CA THR A 83 7.54 -5.52 0.53
C THR A 83 8.65 -6.08 1.41
N ILE A 84 8.86 -5.46 2.57
CA ILE A 84 9.83 -5.91 3.58
C ILE A 84 9.16 -6.81 4.62
N VAL A 85 7.98 -6.40 5.11
CA VAL A 85 7.25 -7.13 6.15
C VAL A 85 6.66 -8.44 5.62
N ARG A 86 6.08 -8.42 4.42
CA ARG A 86 5.45 -9.58 3.75
C ARG A 86 4.55 -10.38 4.70
N ASP A 87 4.79 -11.69 4.78
CA ASP A 87 4.04 -12.69 5.54
C ASP A 87 4.47 -12.84 7.02
N THR A 88 5.38 -12.00 7.52
CA THR A 88 5.87 -12.09 8.91
C THR A 88 4.81 -11.73 9.94
N GLY A 89 3.75 -11.05 9.54
CA GLY A 89 2.69 -10.59 10.44
C GLY A 89 3.09 -9.47 11.40
N VAL A 90 4.28 -8.86 11.23
CA VAL A 90 4.73 -7.72 12.05
C VAL A 90 3.92 -6.48 11.68
N PRO A 91 3.30 -5.78 12.67
CA PRO A 91 2.45 -4.63 12.39
C PRO A 91 3.23 -3.37 11.98
N LEU A 92 2.64 -2.58 11.08
CA LEU A 92 3.16 -1.30 10.61
C LEU A 92 2.48 -0.13 11.36
N LEU A 93 3.27 0.78 11.92
CA LEU A 93 2.83 2.07 12.47
C LEU A 93 3.19 3.18 11.49
N GLY A 94 2.22 3.75 10.78
CA GLY A 94 2.46 4.76 9.75
C GLY A 94 2.40 6.19 10.30
N ILE A 95 3.54 6.88 10.33
CA ILE A 95 3.65 8.29 10.71
C ILE A 95 3.88 9.14 9.48
N ASN A 96 2.95 10.03 9.19
CA ASN A 96 3.00 10.91 8.05
C ASN A 96 3.86 12.15 8.31
N LEU A 97 4.92 12.31 7.53
CA LEU A 97 5.80 13.49 7.61
C LEU A 97 5.33 14.65 6.69
N GLY A 98 4.35 14.41 5.82
CA GLY A 98 3.83 15.37 4.85
C GLY A 98 2.34 15.63 4.98
N ARG A 99 1.59 15.38 3.90
CA ARG A 99 0.12 15.46 3.90
C ARG A 99 -0.46 14.15 4.41
N LEU A 100 -1.43 14.22 5.30
CA LEU A 100 -2.15 13.06 5.85
C LEU A 100 -2.47 12.03 4.76
N GLY A 101 -2.15 10.75 5.01
CA GLY A 101 -2.43 9.62 4.14
C GLY A 101 -3.64 8.80 4.60
N PHE A 102 -4.03 7.82 3.79
CA PHE A 102 -5.00 6.79 4.20
C PHE A 102 -4.34 5.62 4.92
N LEU A 103 -3.07 5.35 4.60
CA LEU A 103 -2.25 4.33 5.27
C LEU A 103 -1.41 4.92 6.40
N ALA A 104 -0.67 6.02 6.11
CA ALA A 104 0.05 6.78 7.11
C ALA A 104 -0.88 7.84 7.71
N SER A 105 -1.71 7.41 8.65
CA SER A 105 -2.80 8.23 9.22
C SER A 105 -2.41 9.00 10.48
N ILE A 106 -1.22 8.79 11.04
CA ILE A 106 -0.73 9.51 12.21
C ILE A 106 0.06 10.73 11.75
N GLU A 107 -0.37 11.92 12.19
CA GLU A 107 0.36 13.15 11.88
C GLU A 107 1.65 13.25 12.67
N LYS A 108 2.65 13.90 12.09
CA LYS A 108 3.98 14.11 12.68
C LYS A 108 3.98 14.81 14.05
N THR A 109 2.94 15.56 14.37
CA THR A 109 2.74 16.22 15.67
C THR A 109 2.47 15.24 16.80
N TYR A 110 2.03 14.03 16.47
CA TYR A 110 1.66 12.98 17.43
C TYR A 110 2.75 11.89 17.60
N ILE A 111 3.97 12.08 17.09
CA ILE A 111 5.05 11.08 17.13
C ILE A 111 5.29 10.57 18.55
N ARG A 112 5.57 11.46 19.49
CA ARG A 112 5.85 11.11 20.89
C ARG A 112 4.67 10.38 21.54
N GLN A 113 3.47 10.90 21.38
CA GLN A 113 2.27 10.28 21.91
C GLN A 113 2.03 8.89 21.32
N SER A 114 2.26 8.72 20.02
CA SER A 114 2.11 7.43 19.32
C SER A 114 3.06 6.38 19.90
N VAL A 115 4.31 6.74 20.13
CA VAL A 115 5.30 5.84 20.75
C VAL A 115 4.90 5.47 22.19
N GLN A 116 4.40 6.44 22.97
CA GLN A 116 3.90 6.18 24.32
C GLN A 116 2.69 5.24 24.32
N MET A 117 1.74 5.46 23.41
CA MET A 117 0.58 4.58 23.25
C MET A 117 1.00 3.17 22.83
N LEU A 118 1.97 3.06 21.92
CA LEU A 118 2.54 1.78 21.51
C LEU A 118 3.17 1.05 22.69
N ALA A 119 4.00 1.73 23.48
CA ALA A 119 4.67 1.17 24.68
C ALA A 119 3.67 0.67 25.73
N ARG A 120 2.50 1.33 25.84
CA ARG A 120 1.44 1.00 26.80
C ARG A 120 0.41 0.00 26.29
N GLY A 121 0.55 -0.49 25.03
CA GLY A 121 -0.44 -1.37 24.41
C GLY A 121 -1.78 -0.69 24.08
N GLN A 122 -1.82 0.65 23.99
CA GLN A 122 -3.03 1.43 23.73
C GLN A 122 -3.28 1.59 22.23
N TYR A 123 -3.40 0.47 21.52
CA TYR A 123 -3.67 0.41 20.10
C TYR A 123 -4.52 -0.82 19.77
N ARG A 124 -5.01 -0.87 18.54
CA ARG A 124 -5.62 -2.07 17.94
C ARG A 124 -4.86 -2.42 16.67
N ILE A 125 -4.92 -3.68 16.30
CA ILE A 125 -4.39 -4.16 15.02
C ILE A 125 -5.56 -4.24 14.03
N GLU A 126 -5.35 -3.66 12.86
CA GLU A 126 -6.28 -3.72 11.74
C GLU A 126 -5.62 -4.50 10.60
N GLU A 127 -6.26 -5.59 10.18
CA GLU A 127 -5.76 -6.42 9.10
C GLU A 127 -6.25 -5.90 7.75
N ARG A 128 -5.35 -5.86 6.78
CA ARG A 128 -5.62 -5.44 5.41
C ARG A 128 -5.43 -6.59 4.46
N SER A 129 -6.47 -6.91 3.71
CA SER A 129 -6.39 -7.90 2.64
C SER A 129 -5.45 -7.41 1.53
N MET A 130 -4.82 -8.35 0.84
CA MET A 130 -3.91 -8.09 -0.27
C MET A 130 -4.35 -8.85 -1.51
N LEU A 131 -3.94 -8.34 -2.67
CA LEU A 131 -4.02 -9.05 -3.94
C LEU A 131 -2.78 -9.92 -4.13
N TYR A 132 -2.97 -11.05 -4.79
CA TYR A 132 -1.93 -11.90 -5.36
C TYR A 132 -2.12 -12.03 -6.87
N LEU A 133 -1.06 -11.80 -7.63
CA LEU A 133 -1.06 -11.95 -9.08
C LEU A 133 -0.41 -13.28 -9.47
N GLU A 134 -1.20 -14.16 -10.05
CA GLU A 134 -0.69 -15.33 -10.78
C GLU A 134 -0.43 -14.95 -12.23
N SER A 135 0.71 -15.36 -12.77
CA SER A 135 1.05 -15.05 -14.16
C SER A 135 1.88 -16.14 -14.83
N SER A 136 1.63 -16.34 -16.12
CA SER A 136 2.42 -17.20 -16.98
C SER A 136 2.69 -16.50 -18.32
N PRO A 137 3.98 -16.20 -18.64
CA PRO A 137 5.20 -16.33 -17.82
C PRO A 137 5.14 -15.55 -16.50
N ARG A 138 5.94 -16.01 -15.50
CA ARG A 138 5.97 -15.38 -14.17
C ARG A 138 6.58 -13.98 -14.23
N ILE A 139 5.91 -13.02 -13.59
CA ILE A 139 6.36 -11.64 -13.40
C ILE A 139 6.38 -11.28 -11.90
N PHE A 140 7.03 -10.18 -11.52
CA PHE A 140 7.25 -9.71 -10.14
C PHE A 140 8.02 -10.67 -9.22
N ALA A 141 8.70 -11.67 -9.80
CA ALA A 141 9.58 -12.61 -9.06
C ALA A 141 8.96 -13.10 -7.73
N GLU A 142 9.59 -12.74 -6.60
CA GLU A 142 9.17 -13.15 -5.25
C GLU A 142 8.10 -12.24 -4.63
N MET A 143 7.63 -11.22 -5.33
CA MET A 143 6.71 -10.22 -4.80
C MET A 143 5.47 -9.99 -5.68
N PRO A 144 4.74 -11.05 -6.08
CA PRO A 144 3.55 -10.94 -6.92
C PRO A 144 2.30 -10.56 -6.10
N PHE A 145 2.42 -9.60 -5.20
CA PHE A 145 1.33 -9.16 -4.32
C PHE A 145 1.25 -7.63 -4.25
N ALA A 146 0.07 -7.11 -3.93
CA ALA A 146 -0.19 -5.68 -3.75
C ALA A 146 -1.14 -5.43 -2.58
N LEU A 147 -0.91 -4.32 -1.87
CA LEU A 147 -1.81 -3.85 -0.81
C LEU A 147 -2.96 -3.02 -1.37
N ASN A 148 -2.68 -2.15 -2.36
CA ASN A 148 -3.70 -1.31 -2.98
C ASN A 148 -4.33 -1.97 -4.20
N ASP A 149 -3.55 -2.16 -5.27
CA ASP A 149 -4.10 -2.54 -6.56
C ASP A 149 -3.13 -3.28 -7.47
N CYS A 150 -3.73 -4.02 -8.41
CA CYS A 150 -3.12 -4.54 -9.61
C CYS A 150 -3.72 -3.79 -10.80
N THR A 151 -2.88 -3.20 -11.66
CA THR A 151 -3.35 -2.48 -12.84
C THR A 151 -2.81 -3.11 -14.12
N LEU A 152 -3.64 -3.13 -15.15
CA LEU A 152 -3.27 -3.47 -16.52
C LEU A 152 -3.52 -2.26 -17.38
N LEU A 153 -2.47 -1.66 -17.94
CA LEU A 153 -2.56 -0.40 -18.69
C LEU A 153 -1.92 -0.54 -20.07
N LYS A 154 -2.46 0.17 -21.05
CA LYS A 154 -1.76 0.38 -22.31
C LYS A 154 -0.45 1.11 -22.07
N ARG A 155 0.58 0.79 -22.85
CA ARG A 155 1.86 1.49 -22.80
C ARG A 155 1.85 2.75 -23.68
N ASP A 156 1.26 2.63 -24.85
CA ASP A 156 1.28 3.69 -25.86
C ASP A 156 0.01 4.56 -25.82
N THR A 157 0.15 5.82 -26.17
CA THR A 157 -0.95 6.79 -26.10
C THR A 157 -1.94 6.69 -27.29
N SER A 158 -1.57 5.98 -28.36
CA SER A 158 -2.25 6.06 -29.67
C SER A 158 -3.41 5.09 -29.87
N SER A 159 -3.47 3.99 -29.11
CA SER A 159 -4.55 2.99 -29.27
C SER A 159 -5.08 2.51 -27.94
N MET A 160 -6.36 2.23 -27.89
CA MET A 160 -6.99 1.54 -26.77
C MET A 160 -6.65 0.05 -26.83
N ILE A 161 -6.78 -0.61 -25.69
CA ILE A 161 -6.62 -2.05 -25.57
C ILE A 161 -7.98 -2.69 -25.27
N THR A 162 -8.11 -3.96 -25.60
CA THR A 162 -9.25 -4.77 -25.19
C THR A 162 -8.77 -5.73 -24.11
N ILE A 163 -9.43 -5.70 -22.96
CA ILE A 163 -9.15 -6.60 -21.84
C ILE A 163 -10.38 -7.47 -21.63
N HIS A 164 -10.25 -8.75 -21.93
CA HIS A 164 -11.27 -9.74 -21.64
C HIS A 164 -11.13 -10.19 -20.20
N ALA A 165 -12.16 -9.98 -19.41
CA ALA A 165 -12.18 -10.34 -17.99
C ALA A 165 -13.09 -11.54 -17.76
N PHE A 166 -12.61 -12.45 -16.91
CA PHE A 166 -13.34 -13.65 -16.49
C PHE A 166 -13.40 -13.68 -14.96
N LEU A 167 -14.52 -14.12 -14.41
CA LEU A 167 -14.76 -14.26 -12.99
C LEU A 167 -14.98 -15.73 -12.67
N ASN A 168 -14.07 -16.34 -11.90
CA ASN A 168 -14.09 -17.77 -11.56
C ASN A 168 -14.16 -18.69 -12.79
N GLY A 169 -13.57 -18.27 -13.91
CA GLY A 169 -13.58 -18.97 -15.19
C GLY A 169 -14.73 -18.60 -16.14
N ASP A 170 -15.78 -17.94 -15.64
CA ASP A 170 -16.90 -17.47 -16.48
C ASP A 170 -16.56 -16.11 -17.10
N TYR A 171 -16.88 -15.95 -18.39
CA TYR A 171 -16.71 -14.67 -19.08
C TYR A 171 -17.56 -13.56 -18.44
N LEU A 172 -16.90 -12.50 -17.99
CA LEU A 172 -17.56 -11.35 -17.38
C LEU A 172 -17.91 -10.28 -18.43
N THR A 173 -16.89 -9.73 -19.08
CA THR A 173 -17.04 -8.70 -20.10
C THR A 173 -15.70 -8.38 -20.79
N SER A 174 -15.76 -7.64 -21.89
CA SER A 174 -14.58 -7.06 -22.54
C SER A 174 -14.55 -5.56 -22.32
N TYR A 175 -13.46 -5.07 -21.73
CA TYR A 175 -13.22 -3.66 -21.52
C TYR A 175 -12.41 -3.09 -22.68
N TRP A 176 -13.02 -2.19 -23.46
CA TRP A 176 -12.30 -1.39 -24.44
C TRP A 176 -11.92 -0.06 -23.76
N ALA A 177 -10.69 0.04 -23.30
CA ALA A 177 -10.28 1.06 -22.36
C ALA A 177 -8.77 1.38 -22.45
N ASP A 178 -8.32 2.36 -21.71
CA ASP A 178 -6.89 2.60 -21.48
C ASP A 178 -6.28 1.56 -20.53
N GLY A 179 -7.11 0.90 -19.76
CA GLY A 179 -6.72 -0.16 -18.84
C GLY A 179 -7.81 -0.56 -17.85
N ILE A 180 -7.40 -1.35 -16.88
CA ILE A 180 -8.25 -1.83 -15.78
C ILE A 180 -7.47 -1.84 -14.47
N ILE A 181 -8.17 -1.62 -13.38
CA ILE A 181 -7.64 -1.65 -12.00
C ILE A 181 -8.42 -2.70 -11.24
N ILE A 182 -7.73 -3.61 -10.58
CA ILE A 182 -8.29 -4.50 -9.57
C ILE A 182 -7.76 -4.00 -8.23
N SER A 183 -8.67 -3.57 -7.36
CA SER A 183 -8.34 -2.91 -6.10
C SER A 183 -8.85 -3.68 -4.89
N THR A 184 -8.04 -3.70 -3.83
CA THR A 184 -8.49 -4.08 -2.49
C THR A 184 -9.36 -2.95 -1.88
N PRO A 185 -10.02 -3.17 -0.75
CA PRO A 185 -10.65 -2.08 0.01
C PRO A 185 -9.68 -0.95 0.35
N THR A 186 -8.45 -1.29 0.72
CA THR A 186 -7.38 -0.32 1.00
C THR A 186 -7.08 0.54 -0.23
N GLY A 187 -6.91 -0.08 -1.40
CA GLY A 187 -6.64 0.60 -2.66
C GLY A 187 -7.84 1.33 -3.26
N SER A 188 -9.06 1.11 -2.73
CA SER A 188 -10.27 1.83 -3.19
C SER A 188 -10.16 3.35 -3.04
N THR A 189 -9.28 3.82 -2.15
CA THR A 189 -8.98 5.24 -1.95
C THR A 189 -7.73 5.72 -2.74
N ALA A 190 -7.14 4.86 -3.58
CA ALA A 190 -5.96 5.15 -4.41
C ALA A 190 -6.35 5.38 -5.89
N TYR A 191 -5.71 4.68 -6.82
CA TYR A 191 -5.93 4.89 -8.26
C TYR A 191 -7.35 4.54 -8.70
N SER A 192 -7.97 3.52 -8.09
CA SER A 192 -9.38 3.18 -8.32
C SER A 192 -10.31 4.37 -8.08
N LEU A 193 -10.10 5.13 -6.96
CA LEU A 193 -10.90 6.33 -6.69
C LEU A 193 -10.76 7.39 -7.78
N SER A 194 -9.53 7.61 -8.27
CA SER A 194 -9.26 8.58 -9.36
C SER A 194 -9.95 8.21 -10.66
N CYS A 195 -10.22 6.92 -10.88
CA CYS A 195 -10.94 6.39 -12.04
C CYS A 195 -12.45 6.21 -11.79
N GLY A 196 -12.99 6.77 -10.71
CA GLY A 196 -14.43 6.72 -10.39
C GLY A 196 -14.89 5.46 -9.68
N GLY A 197 -13.96 4.68 -9.11
CA GLY A 197 -14.28 3.54 -8.23
C GLY A 197 -14.91 3.99 -6.92
N PRO A 198 -15.74 3.14 -6.27
CA PRO A 198 -16.34 3.43 -4.98
C PRO A 198 -15.31 3.36 -3.85
N ILE A 199 -15.53 4.12 -2.78
CA ILE A 199 -14.80 3.97 -1.53
C ILE A 199 -15.35 2.75 -0.80
N ILE A 200 -14.47 1.81 -0.47
CA ILE A 200 -14.79 0.60 0.29
C ILE A 200 -14.16 0.68 1.66
N PHE A 201 -14.91 0.29 2.69
CA PHE A 201 -14.35 0.23 4.05
C PHE A 201 -13.27 -0.85 4.13
N PRO A 202 -12.17 -0.58 4.86
CA PRO A 202 -10.99 -1.45 4.87
C PRO A 202 -11.21 -2.87 5.36
N ASP A 203 -12.22 -3.09 6.20
CA ASP A 203 -12.62 -4.38 6.76
C ASP A 203 -13.59 -5.18 5.88
N SER A 204 -13.95 -4.64 4.71
CA SER A 204 -14.86 -5.31 3.78
C SER A 204 -14.15 -6.42 3.01
N ALA A 205 -14.81 -7.57 2.87
CA ALA A 205 -14.29 -8.72 2.13
C ALA A 205 -14.63 -8.63 0.63
N ASN A 206 -14.15 -7.55 -0.02
CA ASN A 206 -14.46 -7.26 -1.41
C ASN A 206 -13.23 -6.84 -2.20
N PHE A 207 -13.31 -7.02 -3.53
CA PHE A 207 -12.45 -6.35 -4.50
C PHE A 207 -13.27 -5.43 -5.39
N VAL A 208 -12.60 -4.50 -6.05
CA VAL A 208 -13.23 -3.59 -7.01
C VAL A 208 -12.51 -3.71 -8.34
N ILE A 209 -13.26 -3.95 -9.41
CA ILE A 209 -12.77 -3.79 -10.78
C ILE A 209 -13.18 -2.40 -11.26
N THR A 210 -12.20 -1.56 -11.61
CA THR A 210 -12.42 -0.20 -12.09
C THR A 210 -11.77 -0.03 -13.46
N PRO A 211 -12.53 0.24 -14.53
CA PRO A 211 -11.95 0.51 -15.83
C PRO A 211 -11.31 1.91 -15.87
N VAL A 212 -10.22 2.04 -16.63
CA VAL A 212 -9.51 3.31 -16.83
C VAL A 212 -9.91 3.90 -18.17
N ALA A 213 -10.59 5.05 -18.18
CA ALA A 213 -11.06 5.75 -19.36
C ALA A 213 -11.75 4.81 -20.38
N PRO A 214 -12.78 4.05 -20.01
CA PRO A 214 -13.44 3.10 -20.91
C PRO A 214 -14.18 3.83 -22.03
N HIS A 215 -14.11 3.27 -23.23
CA HIS A 215 -14.92 3.73 -24.36
C HIS A 215 -16.35 3.13 -24.33
N ASN A 216 -16.52 1.99 -23.66
CA ASN A 216 -17.84 1.37 -23.48
C ASN A 216 -18.68 2.22 -22.52
N LEU A 217 -19.75 2.86 -23.01
CA LEU A 217 -20.59 3.79 -22.23
C LEU A 217 -21.37 3.13 -21.08
N ASN A 218 -21.59 1.84 -21.14
CA ASN A 218 -22.34 1.05 -20.15
C ASN A 218 -21.48 0.40 -19.07
N VAL A 219 -20.17 0.44 -19.19
CA VAL A 219 -19.24 -0.15 -18.21
C VAL A 219 -19.16 0.74 -16.97
N ARG A 220 -19.21 0.12 -15.80
CA ARG A 220 -19.09 0.78 -14.49
C ARG A 220 -18.14 -0.01 -13.61
N PRO A 221 -17.54 0.61 -12.58
CA PRO A 221 -16.84 -0.14 -11.54
C PRO A 221 -17.72 -1.21 -10.92
N LEU A 222 -17.15 -2.39 -10.70
CA LEU A 222 -17.83 -3.57 -10.16
C LEU A 222 -17.21 -3.97 -8.84
N VAL A 223 -18.02 -4.07 -7.79
CA VAL A 223 -17.64 -4.63 -6.51
C VAL A 223 -17.98 -6.11 -6.48
N LEU A 224 -17.03 -6.94 -6.07
CA LEU A 224 -17.18 -8.39 -6.02
C LEU A 224 -16.53 -8.98 -4.76
N SER A 225 -16.85 -10.23 -4.42
CA SER A 225 -16.24 -10.91 -3.28
C SER A 225 -14.73 -11.07 -3.46
N ASP A 226 -13.95 -10.88 -2.40
CA ASP A 226 -12.50 -11.13 -2.39
C ASP A 226 -12.13 -12.63 -2.47
N ALA A 227 -13.13 -13.51 -2.35
CA ALA A 227 -12.98 -14.95 -2.61
C ALA A 227 -12.95 -15.30 -4.11
N SER A 228 -13.20 -14.32 -4.98
CA SER A 228 -13.22 -14.52 -6.44
C SER A 228 -11.82 -14.53 -7.03
N VAL A 229 -11.65 -15.31 -8.10
CA VAL A 229 -10.48 -15.27 -8.98
C VAL A 229 -10.86 -14.49 -10.25
N ILE A 230 -10.10 -13.46 -10.57
CA ILE A 230 -10.34 -12.60 -11.73
C ILE A 230 -9.21 -12.84 -12.71
N SER A 231 -9.47 -13.42 -13.88
CA SER A 231 -8.45 -13.65 -14.90
C SER A 231 -8.65 -12.74 -16.11
N PHE A 232 -7.56 -12.50 -16.84
CA PHE A 232 -7.52 -11.53 -17.93
C PHE A 232 -6.76 -12.06 -19.12
N GLU A 233 -7.30 -11.74 -20.32
CA GLU A 233 -6.61 -11.82 -21.59
C GLU A 233 -6.58 -10.42 -22.20
N ILE A 234 -5.44 -10.04 -22.81
CA ILE A 234 -5.24 -8.70 -23.35
C ILE A 234 -5.06 -8.79 -24.86
N GLU A 235 -5.81 -7.97 -25.57
CA GLU A 235 -5.66 -7.75 -27.00
C GLU A 235 -5.32 -6.28 -27.28
N GLY A 236 -4.42 -6.04 -28.19
CA GLY A 236 -4.03 -4.70 -28.60
C GLY A 236 -3.06 -4.72 -29.78
N ARG A 237 -2.83 -3.55 -30.37
CA ARG A 237 -1.87 -3.39 -31.46
C ARG A 237 -0.43 -3.24 -30.99
N ALA A 238 -0.25 -2.93 -29.72
CA ALA A 238 1.06 -2.78 -29.10
C ALA A 238 1.61 -4.15 -28.70
N ASP A 239 2.93 -4.31 -28.79
CA ASP A 239 3.62 -5.54 -28.38
C ASP A 239 3.71 -5.68 -26.85
N ASN A 240 3.60 -4.57 -26.13
CA ASN A 240 3.77 -4.54 -24.69
C ASN A 240 2.73 -3.67 -23.99
N PHE A 241 2.31 -4.14 -22.82
CA PHE A 241 1.41 -3.46 -21.88
C PHE A 241 2.13 -3.30 -20.53
N ILE A 242 1.59 -2.47 -19.67
CA ILE A 242 2.11 -2.27 -18.32
C ILE A 242 1.22 -3.04 -17.35
N CYS A 243 1.83 -3.97 -16.61
CA CYS A 243 1.22 -4.55 -15.41
C CYS A 243 1.87 -3.93 -14.19
N SER A 244 1.09 -3.40 -13.24
CA SER A 244 1.65 -2.88 -11.99
C SER A 244 0.98 -3.46 -10.75
N LEU A 245 1.78 -3.58 -9.70
CA LEU A 245 1.37 -3.97 -8.34
C LEU A 245 1.81 -2.86 -7.38
N ASP A 246 0.86 -2.08 -6.89
CA ASP A 246 1.10 -0.82 -6.17
C ASP A 246 2.02 0.11 -7.01
N SER A 247 3.22 0.41 -6.54
CA SER A 247 4.18 1.28 -7.24
C SER A 247 5.24 0.54 -8.07
N ARG A 248 5.16 -0.78 -8.18
CA ARG A 248 6.07 -1.63 -8.97
C ARG A 248 5.41 -1.96 -10.29
N PHE A 249 6.15 -2.04 -11.39
CA PHE A 249 5.59 -2.40 -12.69
C PHE A 249 6.54 -3.28 -13.50
N GLU A 250 5.96 -4.09 -14.37
CA GLU A 250 6.65 -4.87 -15.38
C GLU A 250 5.91 -4.76 -16.72
N LEU A 251 6.65 -4.98 -17.79
CA LEU A 251 6.10 -5.02 -19.14
C LEU A 251 5.64 -6.45 -19.46
N ILE A 252 4.43 -6.55 -20.00
CA ILE A 252 3.82 -7.81 -20.41
C ILE A 252 3.39 -7.74 -21.87
N GLY A 253 3.32 -8.89 -22.55
CA GLY A 253 2.75 -9.02 -23.90
C GLY A 253 1.45 -9.79 -23.88
N THR A 254 0.82 -9.93 -25.04
CA THR A 254 -0.46 -10.66 -25.22
C THR A 254 -0.39 -12.14 -24.84
N GLN A 255 0.82 -12.73 -24.80
CA GLN A 255 1.02 -14.13 -24.41
C GLN A 255 0.91 -14.37 -22.91
N HIS A 256 0.88 -13.31 -22.07
CA HIS A 256 0.77 -13.48 -20.61
C HIS A 256 -0.67 -13.80 -20.23
N GLN A 257 -0.81 -14.90 -19.50
CA GLN A 257 -2.03 -15.24 -18.79
C GLN A 257 -1.94 -14.67 -17.37
N LEU A 258 -2.94 -13.93 -16.95
CA LEU A 258 -2.96 -13.22 -15.69
C LEU A 258 -4.20 -13.59 -14.89
N ALA A 259 -4.03 -13.86 -13.60
CA ALA A 259 -5.13 -14.00 -12.69
C ALA A 259 -4.84 -13.29 -11.36
N VAL A 260 -5.83 -12.59 -10.84
CA VAL A 260 -5.76 -11.89 -9.56
C VAL A 260 -6.70 -12.57 -8.58
N ARG A 261 -6.18 -12.89 -7.41
CA ARG A 261 -6.92 -13.46 -6.29
C ARG A 261 -6.51 -12.82 -4.97
N LYS A 262 -7.21 -13.17 -3.90
CA LYS A 262 -6.80 -12.82 -2.54
C LYS A 262 -5.47 -13.47 -2.20
N ASN A 263 -4.58 -12.71 -1.58
CA ASN A 263 -3.32 -13.24 -1.07
C ASN A 263 -3.55 -14.06 0.22
N ASP A 264 -2.66 -14.99 0.47
CA ASP A 264 -2.75 -15.92 1.61
C ASP A 264 -2.37 -15.27 2.95
N PHE A 265 -1.71 -14.10 2.92
CA PHE A 265 -1.38 -13.30 4.11
C PHE A 265 -1.99 -11.90 4.04
N THR A 266 -2.15 -11.28 5.21
CA THR A 266 -2.62 -9.90 5.39
C THR A 266 -1.49 -9.01 5.88
N ILE A 267 -1.62 -7.69 5.66
CA ILE A 267 -0.78 -6.69 6.30
C ILE A 267 -1.49 -6.15 7.54
N LYS A 268 -0.77 -6.09 8.64
CA LYS A 268 -1.28 -5.56 9.91
C LYS A 268 -0.88 -4.09 10.07
N LEU A 269 -1.86 -3.25 10.33
CA LEU A 269 -1.65 -1.83 10.63
C LEU A 269 -1.98 -1.56 12.10
N VAL A 270 -1.11 -0.77 12.75
CA VAL A 270 -1.39 -0.24 14.09
C VAL A 270 -2.35 0.94 13.96
N GLN A 271 -3.51 0.83 14.61
CA GLN A 271 -4.47 1.93 14.74
C GLN A 271 -4.49 2.43 16.19
N LEU A 272 -4.21 3.70 16.37
CA LEU A 272 -4.34 4.36 17.66
C LEU A 272 -5.83 4.67 17.93
N GLN A 273 -6.22 4.75 19.22
CA GLN A 273 -7.63 4.74 19.63
C GLN A 273 -8.50 5.85 19.00
N ASP A 274 -7.92 7.02 18.72
CA ASP A 274 -8.67 8.20 18.25
C ASP A 274 -8.67 8.38 16.73
N ILE A 275 -7.99 7.49 15.97
CA ILE A 275 -7.89 7.60 14.52
C ILE A 275 -8.83 6.59 13.86
N THR A 276 -9.84 7.09 13.15
CA THR A 276 -10.80 6.25 12.42
C THR A 276 -10.72 6.51 10.92
N PHE A 277 -11.08 5.49 10.12
CA PHE A 277 -11.16 5.63 8.66
C PHE A 277 -12.12 6.76 8.23
N LEU A 278 -13.26 6.93 8.94
CA LEU A 278 -14.21 8.01 8.67
C LEU A 278 -13.61 9.40 8.89
N ASN A 279 -12.82 9.57 9.97
CA ASN A 279 -12.13 10.84 10.22
C ASN A 279 -11.09 11.12 9.12
N THR A 280 -10.38 10.10 8.68
CA THR A 280 -9.42 10.21 7.57
C THR A 280 -10.11 10.59 6.26
N ILE A 281 -11.26 9.97 5.91
CA ILE A 281 -12.05 10.34 4.73
C ILE A 281 -12.46 11.81 4.79
N ARG A 282 -13.05 12.26 5.90
CA ARG A 282 -13.48 13.66 6.05
C ARG A 282 -12.32 14.62 5.87
N ALA A 283 -11.22 14.38 6.56
CA ALA A 283 -10.04 15.25 6.50
C ALA A 283 -9.38 15.29 5.11
N LYS A 284 -9.41 14.16 4.38
CA LYS A 284 -8.74 14.10 3.06
C LYS A 284 -9.62 14.53 1.90
N LEU A 285 -10.91 14.26 1.95
CA LEU A 285 -11.86 14.53 0.86
C LEU A 285 -12.72 15.78 1.09
N GLY A 286 -12.58 16.44 2.25
CA GLY A 286 -13.40 17.61 2.61
C GLY A 286 -14.89 17.27 2.76
N TRP A 287 -15.21 16.02 3.15
CA TRP A 287 -16.60 15.62 3.31
C TRP A 287 -17.25 16.30 4.52
N GLY A 288 -18.34 17.00 4.27
CA GLY A 288 -19.07 17.78 5.27
C GLY A 288 -18.56 19.22 5.43
N GLU A 289 -17.53 19.62 4.69
CA GLU A 289 -17.10 21.01 4.60
C GLU A 289 -17.92 21.69 3.49
N ASP A 290 -19.08 22.24 3.84
CA ASP A 290 -19.84 23.11 2.92
C ASP A 290 -19.22 24.51 2.96
N VAL A 291 -18.62 24.93 1.86
CA VAL A 291 -17.99 26.27 1.70
C VAL A 291 -19.03 27.41 1.81
N ARG A 292 -20.33 27.09 1.97
CA ARG A 292 -21.44 28.04 2.06
C ARG A 292 -21.95 28.28 3.49
N ASN A 293 -21.31 27.68 4.49
CA ASN A 293 -21.61 27.95 5.91
C ASN A 293 -20.50 28.70 6.59
#